data_969eb6b098711b689db9d3cbc334a668
#
_entry.id   969eb6b098711b689db9d3cbc334a668
#
_cell.length_a   1.000
_cell.length_b   1.000
_cell.length_c   1.000
_cell.angle_alpha   90.00
_cell.angle_beta   90.00
_cell.angle_gamma   90.00
#
_symmetry.space_group_name_H-M   'P 1'
#
loop_
_entity.id
_entity.type
_entity.pdbx_description
1 polymer ?
#
loop_
_entity_poly.entity_id
_entity_poly.type
_entity_poly.pdbx_seq_one_letter_code
_entity_poly.pdbx_strand_id
1 'polypeptide(L)'
;METENSPVCGTSVKKDNLKGHSERVHPKRPGSAAGTQLVVKSVPVFRSHKKRNVLILALVVLAVTGVSVAAAQFSVANTMRMHWHPILTITGSAVTVPAQIGIDQSLWKDHSLDQYGIGGLSPLHTHDTSGTIHVESNTVRDFTLHEFLAVWGQPGDGSAIDGHPVTSLTVDGVQQTSPTGDVVLKDGQKIVMTLSP
;
A
#
# COMPACT_ATOMS: atom_id res chain seq x y z
N MET A 1 73.25 39.09 -50.05
CA MET A 1 72.33 38.01 -49.67
C MET A 1 71.69 38.39 -48.36
N GLU A 2 70.41 38.59 -48.39
CA GLU A 2 69.66 39.02 -47.14
C GLU A 2 69.35 37.83 -46.24
N THR A 3 69.71 37.92 -44.95
CA THR A 3 69.47 36.92 -43.95
C THR A 3 68.43 37.42 -42.94
N GLU A 4 67.59 36.58 -42.42
CA GLU A 4 66.58 36.91 -41.45
C GLU A 4 66.67 35.88 -40.27
N ASN A 5 66.46 36.34 -39.07
CA ASN A 5 66.46 35.46 -37.92
C ASN A 5 65.16 34.65 -37.78
N SER A 6 65.27 33.38 -37.58
CA SER A 6 64.13 32.52 -37.30
C SER A 6 63.40 32.99 -36.06
N PRO A 7 62.10 33.28 -36.13
CA PRO A 7 61.31 33.77 -34.97
C PRO A 7 61.12 32.66 -33.94
N VAL A 8 61.51 31.43 -34.21
CA VAL A 8 61.30 30.28 -33.36
C VAL A 8 62.57 29.93 -32.54
N CYS A 9 63.78 30.02 -33.17
CA CYS A 9 65.00 29.62 -32.50
C CYS A 9 66.13 30.71 -32.57
N GLY A 10 65.83 31.88 -33.16
CA GLY A 10 66.76 33.00 -33.31
C GLY A 10 67.94 32.77 -34.28
N THR A 11 68.01 31.62 -34.95
CA THR A 11 69.09 31.31 -35.91
C THR A 11 68.91 32.13 -37.15
N SER A 12 70.02 32.76 -37.62
CA SER A 12 70.05 33.53 -38.89
C SER A 12 70.02 32.62 -40.08
N VAL A 13 69.00 32.73 -40.90
CA VAL A 13 68.74 31.90 -42.09
C VAL A 13 68.53 32.82 -43.30
N LYS A 14 68.94 32.34 -44.49
CA LYS A 14 68.58 33.08 -45.72
C LYS A 14 67.06 33.22 -45.84
N LYS A 15 66.61 34.41 -46.18
CA LYS A 15 65.17 34.74 -46.19
C LYS A 15 64.38 33.74 -47.04
N ASP A 16 64.90 33.30 -48.16
CA ASP A 16 64.26 32.27 -49.01
C ASP A 16 64.15 30.88 -48.36
N ASN A 17 64.96 30.61 -47.38
CA ASN A 17 65.01 29.30 -46.68
C ASN A 17 64.32 29.33 -45.32
N LEU A 18 63.79 30.47 -44.86
CA LEU A 18 63.20 30.62 -43.56
C LEU A 18 62.01 29.69 -43.36
N LYS A 19 61.17 29.55 -44.34
CA LYS A 19 60.04 28.62 -44.35
C LYS A 19 60.47 27.16 -44.24
N GLY A 20 61.45 26.74 -45.07
CA GLY A 20 61.99 25.37 -45.04
C GLY A 20 62.72 25.04 -43.74
N HIS A 21 63.39 26.05 -43.13
CA HIS A 21 63.99 25.91 -41.80
C HIS A 21 62.90 25.67 -40.74
N SER A 22 61.86 26.44 -40.74
CA SER A 22 60.75 26.30 -39.80
C SER A 22 60.07 24.91 -39.91
N GLU A 23 59.83 24.43 -41.12
CA GLU A 23 59.21 23.15 -41.37
C GLU A 23 60.07 21.94 -40.99
N ARG A 24 61.41 22.02 -41.19
CA ARG A 24 62.32 20.91 -40.89
C ARG A 24 62.79 20.87 -39.44
N VAL A 25 63.04 22.04 -38.82
CA VAL A 25 63.66 22.11 -37.51
C VAL A 25 62.59 22.20 -36.40
N HIS A 26 61.42 22.74 -36.72
CA HIS A 26 60.34 22.91 -35.75
C HIS A 26 58.99 22.30 -36.22
N PRO A 27 58.94 21.03 -36.62
CA PRO A 27 57.76 20.44 -37.28
C PRO A 27 56.53 20.35 -36.38
N LYS A 28 56.68 20.54 -35.08
CA LYS A 28 55.58 20.42 -34.12
C LYS A 28 55.03 21.79 -33.64
N ARG A 29 55.50 22.92 -34.22
CA ARG A 29 54.97 24.23 -33.83
C ARG A 29 53.87 24.70 -34.75
N PRO A 30 52.84 25.36 -34.20
CA PRO A 30 51.79 25.99 -35.05
C PRO A 30 52.43 26.99 -36.03
N GLY A 31 52.13 26.82 -37.30
CA GLY A 31 52.68 27.62 -38.40
C GLY A 31 53.83 26.98 -39.17
N SER A 32 54.39 25.82 -38.79
CA SER A 32 55.42 25.08 -39.50
C SER A 32 54.88 24.13 -40.56
N ALA A 33 53.61 23.83 -40.59
CA ALA A 33 52.95 23.02 -41.62
C ALA A 33 51.76 23.77 -42.19
N ALA A 34 51.65 23.79 -43.48
CA ALA A 34 50.48 24.31 -44.18
C ALA A 34 49.26 23.49 -43.73
N GLY A 35 48.40 24.13 -42.97
CA GLY A 35 47.00 23.94 -43.05
C GLY A 35 46.39 22.60 -42.70
N THR A 36 46.81 21.89 -41.64
CA THR A 36 45.86 20.97 -40.99
C THR A 36 45.42 21.63 -39.68
N GLN A 37 44.43 22.53 -39.78
CA GLN A 37 43.61 22.81 -38.60
C GLN A 37 43.01 21.49 -38.18
N LEU A 38 43.51 20.94 -37.10
CA LEU A 38 42.74 19.99 -36.30
C LEU A 38 41.49 20.76 -35.82
N VAL A 39 40.41 20.63 -36.58
CA VAL A 39 39.10 20.96 -36.09
C VAL A 39 38.89 20.01 -34.89
N VAL A 40 39.27 20.49 -33.72
CA VAL A 40 38.82 19.90 -32.48
C VAL A 40 37.32 20.06 -32.50
N LYS A 41 36.63 19.03 -33.03
CA LYS A 41 35.19 18.94 -32.90
C LYS A 41 34.97 18.92 -31.39
N SER A 42 34.55 20.03 -30.82
CA SER A 42 34.10 20.09 -29.45
C SER A 42 32.97 19.07 -29.35
N VAL A 43 33.28 17.91 -28.80
CA VAL A 43 32.26 16.94 -28.42
C VAL A 43 31.43 17.66 -27.35
N PRO A 44 30.13 17.93 -27.59
CA PRO A 44 29.32 18.58 -26.56
C PRO A 44 29.27 17.65 -25.37
N VAL A 45 30.00 18.00 -24.33
CA VAL A 45 30.12 17.23 -23.09
C VAL A 45 28.77 17.11 -22.36
N PHE A 46 27.80 17.95 -22.75
CA PHE A 46 26.44 17.91 -22.23
C PHE A 46 25.41 17.80 -23.36
N ARG A 47 25.15 16.55 -23.77
CA ARG A 47 23.92 16.30 -24.54
C ARG A 47 22.77 16.56 -23.58
N SER A 48 21.99 17.61 -23.84
CA SER A 48 20.86 17.99 -22.98
C SER A 48 19.85 16.85 -22.92
N HIS A 49 19.88 16.09 -21.84
CA HIS A 49 18.89 15.04 -21.53
C HIS A 49 17.63 15.63 -20.87
N LYS A 50 17.34 16.92 -21.08
CA LYS A 50 16.21 17.61 -20.44
C LYS A 50 14.91 16.83 -20.55
N LYS A 51 14.55 16.34 -21.74
CA LYS A 51 13.31 15.55 -21.94
C LYS A 51 13.32 14.24 -21.14
N ARG A 52 14.45 13.53 -21.11
CA ARG A 52 14.61 12.29 -20.33
C ARG A 52 14.55 12.55 -18.83
N ASN A 53 15.20 13.60 -18.36
CA ASN A 53 15.21 13.96 -16.94
C ASN A 53 13.82 14.45 -16.48
N VAL A 54 13.10 15.19 -17.33
CA VAL A 54 11.70 15.58 -17.05
C VAL A 54 10.79 14.35 -16.98
N LEU A 55 10.96 13.39 -17.90
CA LEU A 55 10.20 12.13 -17.88
C LEU A 55 10.49 11.33 -16.61
N ILE A 56 11.76 11.17 -16.23
CA ILE A 56 12.16 10.48 -15.01
C ILE A 56 11.56 11.18 -13.78
N LEU A 57 11.64 12.51 -13.71
CA LEU A 57 11.06 13.27 -12.61
C LEU A 57 9.54 13.06 -12.53
N ALA A 58 8.85 13.11 -13.66
CA ALA A 58 7.40 12.88 -13.72
C ALA A 58 7.03 11.46 -13.23
N LEU A 59 7.79 10.44 -13.63
CA LEU A 59 7.58 9.07 -13.17
C LEU A 59 7.85 8.92 -11.66
N VAL A 60 8.89 9.57 -11.13
CA VAL A 60 9.18 9.56 -9.69
C VAL A 60 8.06 10.25 -8.91
N VAL A 61 7.59 11.40 -9.38
CA VAL A 61 6.46 12.10 -8.74
C VAL A 61 5.21 11.23 -8.76
N LEU A 62 4.90 10.60 -9.90
CA LEU A 62 3.76 9.69 -10.02
C LEU A 62 3.87 8.49 -9.06
N ALA A 63 5.06 7.89 -8.97
CA ALA A 63 5.30 6.77 -8.06
C ALA A 63 5.15 7.19 -6.59
N VAL A 64 5.74 8.32 -6.19
CA VAL A 64 5.64 8.83 -4.81
C VAL A 64 4.20 9.18 -4.46
N THR A 65 3.47 9.86 -5.36
CA THR A 65 2.04 10.18 -5.12
C THR A 65 1.20 8.92 -5.05
N GLY A 66 1.42 7.95 -5.93
CA GLY A 66 0.72 6.66 -5.91
C GLY A 66 0.94 5.89 -4.61
N VAL A 67 2.19 5.78 -4.15
CA VAL A 67 2.52 5.14 -2.86
C VAL A 67 1.90 5.90 -1.68
N SER A 68 1.94 7.25 -1.70
CA SER A 68 1.38 8.06 -0.62
C SER A 68 -0.14 7.90 -0.52
N VAL A 69 -0.84 7.88 -1.65
CA VAL A 69 -2.30 7.65 -1.68
C VAL A 69 -2.63 6.25 -1.19
N ALA A 70 -1.91 5.22 -1.66
CA ALA A 70 -2.12 3.84 -1.21
C ALA A 70 -1.89 3.70 0.30
N ALA A 71 -0.82 4.29 0.84
CA ALA A 71 -0.52 4.28 2.27
C ALA A 71 -1.61 4.99 3.09
N ALA A 72 -2.14 6.12 2.60
CA ALA A 72 -3.23 6.83 3.25
C ALA A 72 -4.52 6.00 3.29
N GLN A 73 -4.88 5.35 2.18
CA GLN A 73 -6.06 4.48 2.12
C GLN A 73 -5.89 3.27 3.07
N PHE A 74 -4.72 2.64 3.09
CA PHE A 74 -4.43 1.54 3.99
C PHE A 74 -4.54 1.96 5.47
N SER A 75 -4.04 3.14 5.83
CA SER A 75 -4.13 3.67 7.20
C SER A 75 -5.58 3.90 7.62
N VAL A 76 -6.41 4.46 6.74
CA VAL A 76 -7.84 4.68 7.03
C VAL A 76 -8.57 3.35 7.20
N ALA A 77 -8.32 2.37 6.32
CA ALA A 77 -8.96 1.05 6.38
C ALA A 77 -8.60 0.27 7.66
N ASN A 78 -7.43 0.50 8.24
CA ASN A 78 -6.98 -0.18 9.46
C ASN A 78 -7.18 0.65 10.74
N THR A 79 -7.87 1.80 10.68
CA THR A 79 -8.16 2.58 11.87
C THR A 79 -9.45 2.08 12.52
N MET A 80 -9.34 1.57 13.74
CA MET A 80 -10.52 1.17 14.54
C MET A 80 -11.37 2.40 14.87
N ARG A 81 -12.64 2.36 14.49
CA ARG A 81 -13.62 3.40 14.75
C ARG A 81 -14.77 2.95 15.66
N MET A 82 -14.91 1.64 15.82
CA MET A 82 -15.95 1.01 16.62
C MET A 82 -15.33 -0.18 17.35
N HIS A 83 -15.61 -0.30 18.66
CA HIS A 83 -15.08 -1.34 19.52
C HIS A 83 -16.08 -1.61 20.64
N TRP A 84 -16.91 -2.63 20.47
CA TRP A 84 -17.99 -3.00 21.38
C TRP A 84 -17.90 -4.50 21.73
N HIS A 85 -18.51 -4.88 22.87
CA HIS A 85 -18.45 -6.21 23.43
C HIS A 85 -19.85 -6.69 23.91
N PRO A 86 -20.82 -6.92 23.04
CA PRO A 86 -22.03 -7.64 23.41
C PRO A 86 -21.70 -9.09 23.78
N ILE A 87 -22.50 -9.68 24.67
CA ILE A 87 -22.32 -11.05 25.16
C ILE A 87 -23.50 -11.89 24.70
N LEU A 88 -23.24 -12.94 23.93
CA LEU A 88 -24.21 -13.94 23.53
C LEU A 88 -24.10 -15.17 24.45
N THR A 89 -25.13 -15.47 25.19
CA THR A 89 -25.25 -16.66 26.02
C THR A 89 -26.25 -17.64 25.39
N ILE A 90 -25.84 -18.88 25.23
CA ILE A 90 -26.70 -19.97 24.76
C ILE A 90 -27.09 -20.85 25.95
N THR A 91 -28.38 -21.18 26.06
CA THR A 91 -28.93 -22.00 27.14
C THR A 91 -29.86 -23.09 26.58
N GLY A 92 -30.25 -24.07 27.40
CA GLY A 92 -31.17 -25.15 27.00
C GLY A 92 -30.54 -26.28 26.22
N SER A 93 -29.27 -26.15 25.82
CA SER A 93 -28.52 -27.16 25.06
C SER A 93 -27.04 -27.13 25.53
N ALA A 94 -26.26 -28.15 25.16
CA ALA A 94 -24.80 -28.19 25.37
C ALA A 94 -24.01 -27.34 24.38
N VAL A 95 -24.67 -26.66 23.41
CA VAL A 95 -24.05 -25.79 22.44
C VAL A 95 -23.46 -24.56 23.12
N THR A 96 -22.25 -24.20 22.75
CA THR A 96 -21.56 -23.00 23.21
C THR A 96 -21.11 -22.15 22.00
N VAL A 97 -20.97 -20.85 22.19
CA VAL A 97 -20.36 -19.98 21.16
C VAL A 97 -18.89 -20.36 21.01
N PRO A 98 -18.42 -20.79 19.85
CA PRO A 98 -17.01 -21.14 19.65
C PRO A 98 -16.08 -19.94 19.79
N ALA A 99 -14.84 -20.19 20.18
CA ALA A 99 -13.74 -19.26 19.98
C ALA A 99 -13.42 -19.15 18.47
N GLN A 100 -12.80 -18.03 18.07
CA GLN A 100 -12.24 -17.80 16.73
C GLN A 100 -13.27 -17.71 15.58
N ILE A 101 -14.56 -17.49 15.87
CA ILE A 101 -15.52 -17.10 14.82
C ILE A 101 -15.04 -15.83 14.15
N GLY A 102 -15.07 -15.76 12.81
CA GLY A 102 -14.62 -14.60 12.05
C GLY A 102 -13.08 -14.33 12.08
N ILE A 103 -12.32 -15.30 12.65
CA ILE A 103 -10.84 -15.31 12.70
C ILE A 103 -10.33 -16.56 11.97
N ASP A 104 -10.73 -17.74 12.42
CA ASP A 104 -10.38 -19.01 11.78
C ASP A 104 -11.24 -19.20 10.53
N GLN A 105 -10.60 -19.51 9.40
CA GLN A 105 -11.27 -19.70 8.10
C GLN A 105 -12.35 -20.80 8.14
N SER A 106 -12.20 -21.78 9.04
CA SER A 106 -13.21 -22.86 9.22
C SER A 106 -14.47 -22.36 9.93
N LEU A 107 -14.36 -21.29 10.72
CA LEU A 107 -15.42 -20.66 11.50
C LEU A 107 -15.81 -19.27 10.98
N TRP A 108 -15.42 -18.95 9.76
CA TRP A 108 -15.77 -17.71 9.05
C TRP A 108 -16.46 -18.05 7.74
N LYS A 109 -17.79 -18.04 7.74
CA LYS A 109 -18.60 -18.55 6.63
C LYS A 109 -19.12 -17.45 5.71
N ASP A 110 -19.40 -16.27 6.25
CA ASP A 110 -19.84 -15.11 5.46
C ASP A 110 -18.77 -14.02 5.45
N HIS A 111 -18.32 -13.65 4.26
CA HIS A 111 -17.29 -12.66 3.98
C HIS A 111 -17.87 -11.30 3.50
N SER A 112 -19.17 -11.12 3.55
CA SER A 112 -19.83 -9.88 3.11
C SER A 112 -19.43 -8.64 3.90
N LEU A 113 -18.91 -8.84 5.13
CA LEU A 113 -18.50 -7.79 6.04
C LEU A 113 -17.00 -7.47 6.02
N ASP A 114 -16.19 -8.17 5.26
CA ASP A 114 -14.72 -8.09 5.29
C ASP A 114 -14.20 -6.66 5.11
N GLN A 115 -14.87 -5.86 4.29
CA GLN A 115 -14.51 -4.46 4.05
C GLN A 115 -14.57 -3.58 5.31
N TYR A 116 -15.29 -4.01 6.35
CA TYR A 116 -15.44 -3.30 7.61
C TYR A 116 -14.49 -3.80 8.69
N GLY A 117 -13.83 -4.92 8.46
CA GLY A 117 -12.88 -5.55 9.37
C GLY A 117 -11.56 -4.81 9.49
N ILE A 118 -10.77 -5.18 10.48
CA ILE A 118 -9.46 -4.60 10.78
C ILE A 118 -8.44 -5.74 10.89
N GLY A 119 -7.25 -5.54 10.35
CA GLY A 119 -6.17 -6.52 10.46
C GLY A 119 -6.43 -7.87 9.80
N GLY A 120 -7.40 -7.96 8.87
CA GLY A 120 -7.76 -9.20 8.21
C GLY A 120 -8.71 -10.09 9.01
N LEU A 121 -9.36 -9.56 10.04
CA LEU A 121 -10.41 -10.21 10.82
C LEU A 121 -11.79 -9.74 10.36
N SER A 122 -12.82 -10.56 10.58
CA SER A 122 -14.21 -10.11 10.46
C SER A 122 -14.48 -8.99 11.49
N PRO A 123 -15.29 -7.97 11.15
CA PRO A 123 -15.69 -6.97 12.12
C PRO A 123 -16.52 -7.55 13.28
N LEU A 124 -17.06 -8.75 13.12
CA LEU A 124 -17.78 -9.52 14.13
C LEU A 124 -17.02 -10.82 14.36
N HIS A 125 -16.40 -10.95 15.52
CA HIS A 125 -15.58 -12.14 15.83
C HIS A 125 -15.56 -12.46 17.32
N THR A 126 -15.04 -13.66 17.65
CA THR A 126 -14.86 -14.11 19.03
C THR A 126 -13.42 -14.57 19.26
N HIS A 127 -12.85 -14.30 20.45
CA HIS A 127 -11.52 -14.79 20.82
C HIS A 127 -11.57 -16.06 21.66
N ASP A 128 -12.62 -16.24 22.44
CA ASP A 128 -12.78 -17.37 23.37
C ASP A 128 -14.23 -17.87 23.39
N THR A 129 -14.53 -18.81 24.27
CA THR A 129 -15.85 -19.43 24.42
C THR A 129 -16.76 -18.72 25.43
N SER A 130 -16.41 -17.49 25.87
CA SER A 130 -17.24 -16.72 26.80
C SER A 130 -18.56 -16.23 26.19
N GLY A 131 -18.66 -16.27 24.86
CA GLY A 131 -19.75 -15.69 24.10
C GLY A 131 -19.62 -14.18 23.90
N THR A 132 -18.49 -13.57 24.29
CA THR A 132 -18.22 -12.16 23.99
C THR A 132 -17.99 -12.00 22.49
N ILE A 133 -18.84 -11.21 21.84
CA ILE A 133 -18.69 -10.85 20.44
C ILE A 133 -17.91 -9.54 20.39
N HIS A 134 -16.76 -9.55 19.73
CA HIS A 134 -16.02 -8.34 19.43
C HIS A 134 -16.63 -7.69 18.18
N VAL A 135 -17.10 -6.46 18.33
CA VAL A 135 -17.54 -5.60 17.21
C VAL A 135 -16.44 -4.59 16.96
N GLU A 136 -15.47 -4.96 16.12
CA GLU A 136 -14.28 -4.16 15.80
C GLU A 136 -14.30 -3.74 14.35
N SER A 137 -14.54 -2.47 14.08
CA SER A 137 -14.74 -1.99 12.72
C SER A 137 -14.00 -0.68 12.41
N ASN A 138 -13.55 -0.58 11.16
CA ASN A 138 -13.02 0.67 10.58
C ASN A 138 -14.12 1.69 10.25
N THR A 139 -15.38 1.32 10.43
CA THR A 139 -16.55 2.13 10.08
C THR A 139 -17.58 2.09 11.19
N VAL A 140 -18.16 3.25 11.52
CA VAL A 140 -19.28 3.34 12.46
C VAL A 140 -20.57 3.03 11.71
N ARG A 141 -21.20 1.91 12.04
CA ARG A 141 -22.50 1.47 11.52
C ARG A 141 -23.17 0.53 12.52
N ASP A 142 -24.45 0.31 12.33
CA ASP A 142 -25.16 -0.75 13.05
C ASP A 142 -24.72 -2.12 12.50
N PHE A 143 -24.25 -2.98 13.40
CA PHE A 143 -24.04 -4.40 13.17
C PHE A 143 -25.13 -5.18 13.91
N THR A 144 -25.59 -6.29 13.35
CA THR A 144 -26.73 -7.03 13.87
C THR A 144 -26.34 -8.43 14.31
N LEU A 145 -27.17 -9.02 15.15
CA LEU A 145 -27.03 -10.44 15.54
C LEU A 145 -27.15 -11.38 14.33
N HIS A 146 -28.01 -11.02 13.37
CA HIS A 146 -28.11 -11.74 12.08
C HIS A 146 -26.76 -11.83 11.37
N GLU A 147 -26.04 -10.71 11.26
CA GLU A 147 -24.74 -10.67 10.62
C GLU A 147 -23.68 -11.49 11.36
N PHE A 148 -23.69 -11.49 12.70
CA PHE A 148 -22.80 -12.33 13.49
C PHE A 148 -23.10 -13.82 13.28
N LEU A 149 -24.39 -14.22 13.29
CA LEU A 149 -24.78 -15.59 13.03
C LEU A 149 -24.38 -16.05 11.63
N ALA A 150 -24.51 -15.17 10.62
CA ALA A 150 -24.07 -15.46 9.25
C ALA A 150 -22.54 -15.66 9.18
N VAL A 151 -21.74 -14.82 9.84
CA VAL A 151 -20.28 -15.01 9.96
C VAL A 151 -19.96 -16.36 10.58
N TRP A 152 -20.65 -16.76 11.64
CA TRP A 152 -20.49 -18.06 12.29
C TRP A 152 -20.96 -19.23 11.41
N GLY A 153 -21.85 -18.96 10.43
CA GLY A 153 -22.45 -20.00 9.56
C GLY A 153 -23.71 -20.61 10.14
N GLN A 154 -24.34 -19.91 11.07
CA GLN A 154 -25.67 -20.27 11.60
C GLN A 154 -26.77 -19.57 10.78
N PRO A 155 -28.00 -20.09 10.79
CA PRO A 155 -29.12 -19.37 10.20
C PRO A 155 -29.22 -17.94 10.72
N GLY A 156 -29.08 -16.95 9.82
CA GLY A 156 -29.07 -15.53 10.21
C GLY A 156 -30.40 -15.06 10.83
N ASP A 157 -31.51 -15.72 10.48
CA ASP A 157 -32.80 -15.46 11.09
C ASP A 157 -32.89 -15.92 12.56
N GLY A 158 -31.85 -16.61 13.06
CA GLY A 158 -31.78 -17.10 14.43
C GLY A 158 -32.79 -18.21 14.74
N SER A 159 -33.27 -18.91 13.72
CA SER A 159 -34.23 -20.02 13.91
C SER A 159 -33.63 -21.22 14.59
N ALA A 160 -32.32 -21.46 14.42
CA ALA A 160 -31.59 -22.58 15.03
C ALA A 160 -30.11 -22.23 15.23
N ILE A 161 -29.45 -22.93 16.16
CA ILE A 161 -27.99 -22.92 16.35
C ILE A 161 -27.53 -24.38 16.38
N ASP A 162 -26.60 -24.74 15.52
CA ASP A 162 -26.07 -26.11 15.33
C ASP A 162 -27.19 -27.14 15.20
N GLY A 163 -28.28 -26.78 14.50
CA GLY A 163 -29.44 -27.63 14.28
C GLY A 163 -30.45 -27.66 15.43
N HIS A 164 -30.17 -27.04 16.57
CA HIS A 164 -31.11 -26.92 17.70
C HIS A 164 -32.02 -25.69 17.50
N PRO A 165 -33.34 -25.87 17.45
CA PRO A 165 -34.28 -24.75 17.31
C PRO A 165 -34.14 -23.73 18.46
N VAL A 166 -34.19 -22.44 18.12
CA VAL A 166 -34.24 -21.36 19.12
C VAL A 166 -35.69 -21.20 19.59
N THR A 167 -35.92 -21.33 20.87
CA THR A 167 -37.25 -21.22 21.49
C THR A 167 -37.48 -19.86 22.14
N SER A 168 -36.43 -19.13 22.47
CA SER A 168 -36.49 -17.82 23.11
C SER A 168 -35.25 -17.00 22.79
N LEU A 169 -35.43 -15.69 22.59
CA LEU A 169 -34.37 -14.69 22.46
C LEU A 169 -34.70 -13.52 23.40
N THR A 170 -33.77 -13.21 24.30
CA THR A 170 -33.88 -11.99 25.13
C THR A 170 -32.69 -11.08 24.92
N VAL A 171 -32.90 -9.79 25.00
CA VAL A 171 -31.88 -8.74 24.96
C VAL A 171 -32.03 -7.89 26.21
N ASP A 172 -31.00 -7.84 27.03
CA ASP A 172 -30.99 -7.14 28.32
C ASP A 172 -32.18 -7.52 29.20
N GLY A 173 -32.58 -8.81 29.14
CA GLY A 173 -33.71 -9.38 29.88
C GLY A 173 -35.09 -9.14 29.26
N VAL A 174 -35.17 -8.44 28.13
CA VAL A 174 -36.42 -8.19 27.40
C VAL A 174 -36.60 -9.21 26.29
N GLN A 175 -37.75 -9.90 26.32
CA GLN A 175 -38.10 -10.89 25.28
C GLN A 175 -38.22 -10.21 23.93
N GLN A 176 -37.54 -10.77 22.93
CA GLN A 176 -37.64 -10.33 21.54
C GLN A 176 -38.68 -11.17 20.81
N THR A 177 -39.52 -10.50 20.03
CA THR A 177 -40.51 -11.13 19.15
C THR A 177 -40.13 -10.97 17.68
N SER A 178 -39.11 -10.16 17.40
CA SER A 178 -38.62 -9.90 16.06
C SER A 178 -37.51 -10.88 15.67
N PRO A 179 -37.28 -11.10 14.37
CA PRO A 179 -36.13 -11.85 13.88
C PRO A 179 -34.80 -11.25 14.38
N THR A 180 -33.76 -12.07 14.47
CA THR A 180 -32.43 -11.66 14.93
C THR A 180 -31.83 -10.50 14.11
N GLY A 181 -32.29 -10.29 12.87
CA GLY A 181 -31.90 -9.18 12.02
C GLY A 181 -32.20 -7.82 12.62
N ASP A 182 -33.19 -7.71 13.45
CA ASP A 182 -33.59 -6.44 14.11
C ASP A 182 -32.79 -6.17 15.40
N VAL A 183 -32.01 -7.14 15.89
CA VAL A 183 -31.18 -6.97 17.09
C VAL A 183 -29.85 -6.32 16.71
N VAL A 184 -29.76 -5.00 16.90
CA VAL A 184 -28.52 -4.26 16.75
C VAL A 184 -27.63 -4.53 17.93
N LEU A 185 -26.38 -4.93 17.65
CA LEU A 185 -25.35 -5.18 18.66
C LEU A 185 -24.87 -3.87 19.29
N LYS A 186 -24.81 -3.83 20.62
CA LYS A 186 -24.38 -2.66 21.39
C LYS A 186 -23.38 -3.05 22.47
N ASP A 187 -22.52 -2.13 22.86
CA ASP A 187 -21.52 -2.38 23.89
C ASP A 187 -22.15 -2.80 25.21
N GLY A 188 -21.61 -3.88 25.81
CA GLY A 188 -22.09 -4.44 27.08
C GLY A 188 -23.47 -5.08 27.04
N GLN A 189 -24.13 -5.19 25.89
CA GLN A 189 -25.45 -5.78 25.71
C GLN A 189 -25.44 -7.27 26.06
N LYS A 190 -26.45 -7.76 26.74
CA LYS A 190 -26.63 -9.16 27.11
C LYS A 190 -27.72 -9.79 26.24
N ILE A 191 -27.29 -10.73 25.40
CA ILE A 191 -28.17 -11.50 24.50
C ILE A 191 -28.24 -12.91 25.01
N VAL A 192 -29.44 -13.45 25.22
CA VAL A 192 -29.62 -14.85 25.63
C VAL A 192 -30.51 -15.56 24.62
N MET A 193 -29.98 -16.61 24.02
CA MET A 193 -30.72 -17.53 23.16
C MET A 193 -30.94 -18.85 23.87
N THR A 194 -32.22 -19.24 24.02
CA THR A 194 -32.58 -20.53 24.59
C THR A 194 -32.89 -21.50 23.46
N LEU A 195 -32.19 -22.63 23.46
CA LEU A 195 -32.37 -23.68 22.45
C LEU A 195 -33.29 -24.79 23.02
N SER A 196 -33.96 -25.46 22.08
CA SER A 196 -34.57 -26.77 22.37
C SER A 196 -33.49 -27.81 22.61
N PRO A 197 -33.70 -28.73 23.56
CA PRO A 197 -32.78 -29.85 23.78
C PRO A 197 -32.49 -30.70 22.53
#